data_68542ee184caa336c4e903f8a3498b97
#
_entry.id   68542ee184caa336c4e903f8a3498b97
#
_cell.length_a   1.000
_cell.length_b   1.000
_cell.length_c   1.000
_cell.angle_alpha   90.00
_cell.angle_beta   90.00
_cell.angle_gamma   90.00
#
_symmetry.space_group_name_H-M   'P 1'
#
loop_
_entity.id
_entity.type
_entity.pdbx_description
1 polymer ?
#
loop_
_entity_poly.entity_id
_entity_poly.type
_entity_poly.pdbx_seq_one_letter_code
_entity_poly.pdbx_strand_id
1 'polypeptide(L)'
;MRWTPPDVNHFKTNFDGTFLKENGAAGIGVVIKNSTGQVKVALSEKIHAPTLITVLEMLAARRVVAFTRELGIESCISEGDSKIVVKALHDGDKTLSEFGHILQDTLSHLNSFKNWSLSHTLRQGNAIANALARRAKFSFPFAIWLDYVPPDLIAFVKVDSLPS
;
A
#
# COMPACT_ATOMS: atom_id res chain seq x y z
N MET A 1 -18.10 1.51 0.17
CA MET A 1 -17.32 2.01 1.33
C MET A 1 -16.26 2.98 0.85
N ARG A 2 -16.20 4.11 1.47
CA ARG A 2 -15.21 5.12 1.14
C ARG A 2 -14.05 5.07 2.12
N TRP A 3 -12.94 5.66 1.72
CA TRP A 3 -11.81 5.85 2.61
C TRP A 3 -12.21 6.76 3.78
N THR A 4 -11.77 6.41 4.98
CA THR A 4 -12.00 7.22 6.18
C THR A 4 -10.66 7.74 6.69
N PRO A 5 -10.61 9.02 7.14
CA PRO A 5 -9.35 9.59 7.63
C PRO A 5 -8.90 8.94 8.95
N PRO A 6 -7.58 8.91 9.21
CA PRO A 6 -7.06 8.45 10.48
C PRO A 6 -7.27 9.50 11.58
N ASP A 7 -7.05 9.08 12.83
CA ASP A 7 -7.05 9.99 13.95
C ASP A 7 -5.96 11.06 13.81
N VAL A 8 -6.12 12.15 14.55
CA VAL A 8 -5.16 13.26 14.55
C VAL A 8 -3.75 12.75 14.90
N ASN A 9 -2.74 13.26 14.18
CA ASN A 9 -1.33 12.91 14.32
C ASN A 9 -0.95 11.53 13.82
N HIS A 10 -1.86 10.84 13.13
CA HIS A 10 -1.58 9.57 12.47
C HIS A 10 -1.65 9.73 10.95
N PHE A 11 -0.89 8.93 10.26
CA PHE A 11 -0.98 8.80 8.81
C PHE A 11 -1.70 7.50 8.47
N LYS A 12 -2.38 7.51 7.35
CA LYS A 12 -3.03 6.31 6.82
C LYS A 12 -2.41 5.95 5.49
N THR A 13 -1.96 4.70 5.38
CA THR A 13 -1.37 4.21 4.15
C THR A 13 -2.27 3.15 3.53
N ASN A 14 -2.46 3.23 2.23
CA ASN A 14 -3.15 2.21 1.46
C ASN A 14 -2.17 1.64 0.45
N PHE A 15 -2.21 0.33 0.26
CA PHE A 15 -1.31 -0.35 -0.67
C PHE A 15 -2.04 -1.42 -1.45
N ASP A 16 -1.54 -1.69 -2.65
CA ASP A 16 -2.08 -2.74 -3.51
C ASP A 16 -1.00 -3.23 -4.47
N GLY A 17 -1.17 -4.45 -4.95
CA GLY A 17 -0.33 -5.04 -5.99
C GLY A 17 -1.22 -5.61 -7.08
N THR A 18 -0.81 -5.44 -8.32
CA THR A 18 -1.57 -5.96 -9.47
C THR A 18 -0.61 -6.50 -10.54
N PHE A 19 -1.01 -7.59 -11.18
CA PHE A 19 -0.28 -8.06 -12.36
C PHE A 19 -0.57 -7.13 -13.52
N LEU A 20 0.49 -6.77 -14.26
CA LEU A 20 0.36 -5.97 -15.47
C LEU A 20 0.25 -6.90 -16.68
N LYS A 21 -0.36 -6.41 -17.77
CA LYS A 21 -0.50 -7.20 -18.98
C LYS A 21 0.82 -7.43 -19.72
N GLU A 22 1.83 -6.63 -19.39
CA GLU A 22 3.16 -6.76 -19.96
C GLU A 22 3.87 -7.98 -19.40
N ASN A 23 4.73 -8.60 -20.21
CA ASN A 23 5.43 -9.82 -19.85
C ASN A 23 6.20 -9.69 -18.53
N GLY A 24 5.82 -10.51 -17.56
CA GLY A 24 6.55 -10.66 -16.32
C GLY A 24 6.53 -9.44 -15.41
N ALA A 25 5.62 -8.49 -15.63
CA ALA A 25 5.58 -7.27 -14.82
C ALA A 25 4.41 -7.24 -13.86
N ALA A 26 4.62 -6.61 -12.72
CA ALA A 26 3.59 -6.31 -11.75
C ALA A 26 3.76 -4.89 -11.25
N GLY A 27 2.70 -4.31 -10.72
CA GLY A 27 2.72 -2.97 -10.17
C GLY A 27 2.39 -2.97 -8.70
N ILE A 28 3.04 -2.08 -7.97
CA ILE A 28 2.75 -1.78 -6.57
C ILE A 28 2.32 -0.33 -6.49
N GLY A 29 1.21 -0.07 -5.80
CA GLY A 29 0.71 1.26 -5.55
C GLY A 29 0.63 1.53 -4.06
N VAL A 30 1.06 2.71 -3.65
CA VAL A 30 1.00 3.17 -2.26
C VAL A 30 0.52 4.61 -2.25
N VAL A 31 -0.42 4.91 -1.37
CA VAL A 31 -0.83 6.30 -1.10
C VAL A 31 -0.82 6.53 0.40
N ILE A 32 -0.26 7.65 0.81
CA ILE A 32 -0.18 8.06 2.22
C ILE A 32 -0.94 9.36 2.38
N LYS A 33 -1.90 9.36 3.31
CA LYS A 33 -2.73 10.53 3.63
C LYS A 33 -2.57 10.93 5.09
N ASN A 34 -2.71 12.23 5.34
CA ASN A 34 -2.69 12.73 6.71
C ASN A 34 -4.08 12.64 7.36
N SER A 35 -4.21 13.15 8.59
CA SER A 35 -5.46 13.09 9.36
C SER A 35 -6.60 13.88 8.74
N THR A 36 -6.31 14.82 7.84
CA THR A 36 -7.34 15.60 7.13
C THR A 36 -7.71 15.00 5.78
N GLY A 37 -7.12 13.84 5.44
CA GLY A 37 -7.41 13.16 4.19
C GLY A 37 -6.60 13.68 2.99
N GLN A 38 -5.65 14.58 3.21
CA GLN A 38 -4.81 15.10 2.14
C GLN A 38 -3.75 14.07 1.76
N VAL A 39 -3.55 13.86 0.47
CA VAL A 39 -2.46 13.03 -0.03
C VAL A 39 -1.14 13.70 0.27
N LYS A 40 -0.26 13.01 0.97
CA LYS A 40 1.08 13.48 1.26
C LYS A 40 2.11 12.85 0.35
N VAL A 41 1.94 11.58 0.02
CA VAL A 41 2.85 10.86 -0.88
C VAL A 41 2.07 9.82 -1.65
N ALA A 42 2.41 9.66 -2.91
CA ALA A 42 1.93 8.55 -3.74
C ALA A 42 3.13 7.87 -4.40
N LEU A 43 3.06 6.56 -4.52
CA LEU A 43 4.12 5.73 -5.13
C LEU A 43 3.50 4.79 -6.14
N SER A 44 4.13 4.69 -7.30
CA SER A 44 3.83 3.69 -8.31
C SER A 44 5.15 3.02 -8.69
N GLU A 45 5.25 1.72 -8.51
CA GLU A 45 6.48 0.99 -8.74
C GLU A 45 6.23 -0.25 -9.60
N LYS A 46 7.06 -0.40 -10.63
CA LYS A 46 7.02 -1.57 -11.50
C LYS A 46 8.05 -2.58 -11.01
N ILE A 47 7.62 -3.80 -10.80
CA ILE A 47 8.49 -4.88 -10.32
C ILE A 47 8.39 -6.08 -11.25
N HIS A 48 9.33 -7.00 -11.12
CA HIS A 48 9.24 -8.30 -11.75
C HIS A 48 8.11 -9.09 -11.08
N ALA A 49 7.21 -9.64 -11.87
CA ALA A 49 6.03 -10.30 -11.33
C ALA A 49 6.38 -11.63 -10.64
N PRO A 50 5.92 -11.84 -9.41
CA PRO A 50 5.97 -13.17 -8.81
C PRO A 50 4.94 -14.09 -9.48
N THR A 51 5.00 -15.37 -9.17
CA THR A 51 4.08 -16.36 -9.75
C THR A 51 2.68 -16.27 -9.13
N LEU A 52 2.60 -15.98 -7.82
CA LEU A 52 1.35 -16.02 -7.08
C LEU A 52 0.88 -14.64 -6.67
N ILE A 53 -0.44 -14.41 -6.72
CA ILE A 53 -1.04 -13.14 -6.30
C ILE A 53 -0.79 -12.85 -4.80
N THR A 54 -0.80 -13.88 -3.95
CA THR A 54 -0.54 -13.69 -2.53
C THR A 54 0.87 -13.21 -2.26
N VAL A 55 1.84 -13.66 -3.05
CA VAL A 55 3.22 -13.17 -2.97
C VAL A 55 3.29 -11.72 -3.40
N LEU A 56 2.59 -11.36 -4.47
CA LEU A 56 2.54 -9.97 -4.94
C LEU A 56 1.94 -9.05 -3.88
N GLU A 57 0.84 -9.45 -3.27
CA GLU A 57 0.20 -8.68 -2.21
C GLU A 57 1.12 -8.53 -0.99
N MET A 58 1.89 -9.57 -0.66
CA MET A 58 2.87 -9.48 0.43
C MET A 58 4.04 -8.56 0.07
N LEU A 59 4.48 -8.56 -1.18
CA LEU A 59 5.50 -7.62 -1.66
C LEU A 59 5.01 -6.18 -1.56
N ALA A 60 3.74 -5.94 -1.89
CA ALA A 60 3.13 -4.62 -1.75
C ALA A 60 3.09 -4.20 -0.28
N ALA A 61 2.75 -5.11 0.63
CA ALA A 61 2.76 -4.85 2.07
C ALA A 61 4.17 -4.50 2.56
N ARG A 62 5.18 -5.27 2.14
CA ARG A 62 6.58 -4.97 2.49
C ARG A 62 6.99 -3.59 1.98
N ARG A 63 6.59 -3.27 0.76
CA ARG A 63 6.95 -1.99 0.15
C ARG A 63 6.33 -0.81 0.89
N VAL A 64 5.06 -0.89 1.29
CA VAL A 64 4.42 0.20 2.03
C VAL A 64 5.08 0.40 3.39
N VAL A 65 5.43 -0.67 4.07
CA VAL A 65 6.09 -0.57 5.38
C VAL A 65 7.47 0.07 5.24
N ALA A 66 8.29 -0.43 4.30
CA ALA A 66 9.63 0.11 4.07
C ALA A 66 9.58 1.57 3.64
N PHE A 67 8.67 1.92 2.74
CA PHE A 67 8.53 3.28 2.22
C PHE A 67 8.09 4.25 3.31
N THR A 68 7.10 3.85 4.12
CA THR A 68 6.62 4.67 5.23
C THR A 68 7.73 4.93 6.25
N ARG A 69 8.53 3.90 6.53
CA ARG A 69 9.70 4.02 7.41
C ARG A 69 10.74 4.98 6.82
N GLU A 70 11.04 4.86 5.54
CA GLU A 70 11.99 5.73 4.84
C GLU A 70 11.59 7.21 4.92
N LEU A 71 10.28 7.48 4.95
CA LEU A 71 9.76 8.83 5.07
C LEU A 71 9.79 9.39 6.49
N GLY A 72 10.24 8.60 7.47
CA GLY A 72 10.33 9.03 8.84
C GLY A 72 8.99 9.06 9.60
N ILE A 73 7.97 8.42 9.07
CA ILE A 73 6.66 8.34 9.73
C ILE A 73 6.74 7.29 10.83
N GLU A 74 6.42 7.68 12.06
CA GLU A 74 6.52 6.81 13.23
C GLU A 74 5.20 6.13 13.61
N SER A 75 4.07 6.71 13.21
CA SER A 75 2.75 6.20 13.57
C SER A 75 1.86 6.18 12.34
N CYS A 76 1.35 5.00 11.98
CA CYS A 76 0.47 4.90 10.82
C CYS A 76 -0.52 3.74 10.96
N ILE A 77 -1.60 3.86 10.19
CA ILE A 77 -2.58 2.81 10.00
C ILE A 77 -2.47 2.40 8.52
N SER A 78 -2.17 1.14 8.27
CA SER A 78 -2.05 0.63 6.91
C SER A 78 -3.28 -0.20 6.54
N GLU A 79 -3.75 -0.04 5.32
CA GLU A 79 -4.90 -0.78 4.80
C GLU A 79 -4.55 -1.44 3.48
N GLY A 80 -4.97 -2.70 3.34
CA GLY A 80 -4.88 -3.44 2.10
C GLY A 80 -6.12 -4.30 1.89
N ASP A 81 -6.38 -4.73 0.67
CA ASP A 81 -7.57 -5.50 0.34
C ASP A 81 -7.34 -7.02 0.32
N SER A 82 -6.16 -7.48 0.70
CA SER A 82 -5.87 -8.92 0.81
C SER A 82 -6.04 -9.40 2.25
N LYS A 83 -7.09 -10.16 2.51
CA LYS A 83 -7.35 -10.74 3.83
C LYS A 83 -6.22 -11.67 4.26
N ILE A 84 -5.65 -12.42 3.32
CA ILE A 84 -4.59 -13.39 3.61
C ILE A 84 -3.36 -12.67 4.14
N VAL A 85 -2.96 -11.58 3.49
CA VAL A 85 -1.79 -10.79 3.89
C VAL A 85 -2.02 -10.11 5.23
N VAL A 86 -3.20 -9.50 5.42
CA VAL A 86 -3.54 -8.83 6.68
C VAL A 86 -3.46 -9.85 7.83
N LYS A 87 -4.06 -11.02 7.66
CA LYS A 87 -4.03 -12.06 8.68
C LYS A 87 -2.61 -12.55 8.95
N ALA A 88 -1.81 -12.78 7.89
CA ALA A 88 -0.44 -13.25 8.05
C ALA A 88 0.40 -12.26 8.87
N LEU A 89 0.24 -10.97 8.62
CA LEU A 89 0.97 -9.95 9.35
C LEU A 89 0.51 -9.82 10.80
N HIS A 90 -0.81 -9.99 11.06
CA HIS A 90 -1.34 -9.99 12.42
C HIS A 90 -0.83 -11.17 13.22
N ASP A 91 -0.87 -12.37 12.63
CA ASP A 91 -0.53 -13.60 13.34
C ASP A 91 0.98 -13.85 13.38
N GLY A 92 1.75 -13.23 12.50
CA GLY A 92 3.17 -13.52 12.37
C GLY A 92 3.45 -14.96 11.96
N ASP A 93 2.52 -15.59 11.25
CA ASP A 93 2.57 -17.01 10.91
C ASP A 93 3.72 -17.31 9.94
N LYS A 94 4.65 -18.14 10.37
CA LYS A 94 5.85 -18.51 9.63
C LYS A 94 5.68 -19.76 8.78
N THR A 95 4.51 -20.38 8.80
CA THR A 95 4.29 -21.65 8.11
C THR A 95 3.99 -21.49 6.62
N LEU A 96 3.65 -20.27 6.16
CA LEU A 96 3.37 -20.01 4.76
C LEU A 96 4.68 -19.86 3.98
N SER A 97 5.09 -20.94 3.33
CA SER A 97 6.39 -21.02 2.64
C SER A 97 6.50 -20.09 1.43
N GLU A 98 5.38 -19.76 0.77
CA GLU A 98 5.37 -18.96 -0.44
C GLU A 98 5.89 -17.54 -0.24
N PHE A 99 5.70 -16.99 0.96
CA PHE A 99 6.16 -15.63 1.25
C PHE A 99 6.77 -15.48 2.65
N GLY A 100 7.26 -16.59 3.22
CA GLY A 100 7.82 -16.57 4.59
C GLY A 100 8.94 -15.57 4.79
N HIS A 101 9.86 -15.46 3.83
CA HIS A 101 10.96 -14.51 3.91
C HIS A 101 10.48 -13.06 3.81
N ILE A 102 9.51 -12.81 2.92
CA ILE A 102 8.93 -11.48 2.75
C ILE A 102 8.19 -11.07 4.01
N LEU A 103 7.44 -12.00 4.61
CA LEU A 103 6.74 -11.77 5.85
C LEU A 103 7.70 -11.40 6.98
N GLN A 104 8.78 -12.15 7.16
CA GLN A 104 9.78 -11.88 8.20
C GLN A 104 10.44 -10.53 8.00
N ASP A 105 10.77 -10.19 6.77
CA ASP A 105 11.37 -8.91 6.43
C ASP A 105 10.40 -7.76 6.76
N THR A 106 9.13 -7.92 6.42
CA THR A 106 8.09 -6.94 6.71
C THR A 106 7.92 -6.74 8.21
N LEU A 107 7.84 -7.83 8.97
CA LEU A 107 7.72 -7.76 10.43
C LEU A 107 8.93 -7.09 11.06
N SER A 108 10.12 -7.31 10.52
CA SER A 108 11.34 -6.65 10.97
C SER A 108 11.26 -5.14 10.79
N HIS A 109 10.77 -4.67 9.64
CA HIS A 109 10.56 -3.23 9.41
C HIS A 109 9.55 -2.64 10.36
N LEU A 110 8.50 -3.40 10.72
CA LEU A 110 7.46 -2.91 11.63
C LEU A 110 7.95 -2.60 13.03
N ASN A 111 9.01 -3.28 13.46
CA ASN A 111 9.59 -3.06 14.79
C ASN A 111 10.13 -1.63 14.98
N SER A 112 10.37 -0.90 13.91
CA SER A 112 10.88 0.48 13.98
C SER A 112 9.79 1.52 14.19
N PHE A 113 8.51 1.13 14.04
CA PHE A 113 7.40 2.06 14.22
C PHE A 113 7.01 2.18 15.69
N LYS A 114 6.67 3.40 16.08
CA LYS A 114 6.16 3.68 17.42
C LYS A 114 4.75 3.11 17.59
N ASN A 115 3.90 3.36 16.59
CA ASN A 115 2.54 2.81 16.54
C ASN A 115 2.25 2.38 15.11
N TRP A 116 1.88 1.14 14.92
CA TRP A 116 1.50 0.64 13.61
C TRP A 116 0.35 -0.33 13.74
N SER A 117 -0.64 -0.17 12.89
CA SER A 117 -1.73 -1.12 12.79
C SER A 117 -2.03 -1.41 11.32
N LEU A 118 -2.52 -2.61 11.07
CA LEU A 118 -2.90 -3.05 9.74
C LEU A 118 -4.34 -3.51 9.77
N SER A 119 -5.14 -3.07 8.83
CA SER A 119 -6.51 -3.51 8.70
C SER A 119 -6.83 -3.86 7.24
N HIS A 120 -7.86 -4.70 7.10
CA HIS A 120 -8.39 -5.03 5.80
C HIS A 120 -9.39 -3.96 5.37
N THR A 121 -9.33 -3.57 4.09
CA THR A 121 -10.34 -2.69 3.49
C THR A 121 -10.93 -3.36 2.25
N LEU A 122 -12.13 -2.96 1.90
CA LEU A 122 -12.72 -3.41 0.64
C LEU A 122 -12.04 -2.72 -0.54
N ARG A 123 -12.19 -3.30 -1.73
CA ARG A 123 -11.55 -2.76 -2.94
C ARG A 123 -11.93 -1.30 -3.18
N GLN A 124 -13.19 -0.90 -2.90
CA GLN A 124 -13.63 0.49 -3.06
C GLN A 124 -12.85 1.44 -2.16
N GLY A 125 -12.49 1.01 -0.95
CA GLY A 125 -11.69 1.83 -0.03
C GLY A 125 -10.21 1.85 -0.39
N ASN A 126 -9.78 1.06 -1.39
CA ASN A 126 -8.38 0.93 -1.82
C ASN A 126 -8.18 1.41 -3.27
N ALA A 127 -9.11 2.19 -3.80
CA ALA A 127 -9.14 2.54 -5.22
C ALA A 127 -7.91 3.30 -5.70
N ILE A 128 -7.39 4.23 -4.90
CA ILE A 128 -6.22 5.02 -5.29
C ILE A 128 -4.97 4.12 -5.36
N ALA A 129 -4.76 3.29 -4.35
CA ALA A 129 -3.63 2.37 -4.34
C ALA A 129 -3.69 1.40 -5.53
N ASN A 130 -4.88 0.88 -5.84
CA ASN A 130 -5.09 0.02 -6.99
C ASN A 130 -4.76 0.75 -8.30
N ALA A 131 -5.24 2.00 -8.45
CA ALA A 131 -4.97 2.79 -9.66
C ALA A 131 -3.47 3.10 -9.81
N LEU A 132 -2.78 3.38 -8.70
CA LEU A 132 -1.33 3.59 -8.71
C LEU A 132 -0.58 2.31 -9.11
N ALA A 133 -1.04 1.16 -8.62
CA ALA A 133 -0.46 -0.12 -9.01
C ALA A 133 -0.59 -0.38 -10.50
N ARG A 134 -1.76 -0.13 -11.07
CA ARG A 134 -1.99 -0.27 -12.52
C ARG A 134 -1.17 0.72 -13.34
N ARG A 135 -0.98 1.93 -12.82
CA ARG A 135 -0.21 2.97 -13.48
C ARG A 135 1.29 2.65 -13.55
N ALA A 136 1.74 1.65 -12.80
CA ALA A 136 3.14 1.26 -12.78
C ALA A 136 3.68 0.85 -14.16
N LYS A 137 2.82 0.49 -15.10
CA LYS A 137 3.24 0.22 -16.48
C LYS A 137 3.98 1.39 -17.13
N PHE A 138 3.71 2.61 -16.65
CA PHE A 138 4.36 3.84 -17.13
C PHE A 138 5.56 4.25 -16.27
N SER A 139 5.82 3.55 -15.18
CA SER A 139 6.89 3.88 -14.23
C SER A 139 8.09 2.97 -14.48
N PHE A 140 9.30 3.55 -14.41
CA PHE A 140 10.51 2.74 -14.54
C PHE A 140 11.66 3.43 -13.81
N PRO A 141 12.15 2.80 -12.72
CA PRO A 141 11.55 1.66 -12.02
C PRO A 141 10.38 2.06 -11.13
N PHE A 142 10.30 3.34 -10.70
CA PHE A 142 9.21 3.83 -9.88
C PHE A 142 9.01 5.33 -10.08
N ALA A 143 7.87 5.84 -9.63
CA ALA A 143 7.56 7.27 -9.60
C ALA A 143 6.94 7.62 -8.26
N ILE A 144 7.32 8.77 -7.72
CA ILE A 144 6.83 9.28 -6.44
C ILE A 144 6.27 10.67 -6.66
N TRP A 145 5.10 10.94 -6.09
CA TRP A 145 4.46 12.25 -6.09
C TRP A 145 4.37 12.72 -4.65
N LEU A 146 4.84 13.95 -4.39
CA LEU A 146 4.78 14.57 -3.06
C LEU A 146 3.64 15.57 -3.04
N ASP A 147 2.72 15.42 -2.07
CA ASP A 147 1.57 16.29 -1.84
C ASP A 147 0.50 16.25 -2.94
N TYR A 148 0.61 15.33 -3.91
CA TYR A 148 -0.41 15.14 -4.93
C TYR A 148 -0.31 13.74 -5.55
N VAL A 149 -1.27 13.42 -6.40
CA VAL A 149 -1.27 12.18 -7.19
C VAL A 149 -1.12 12.54 -8.68
N PRO A 150 -0.80 11.56 -9.55
CA PRO A 150 -0.85 11.83 -11.00
C PRO A 150 -2.19 12.43 -11.39
N PRO A 151 -2.22 13.39 -12.34
CA PRO A 151 -3.46 14.08 -12.72
C PRO A 151 -4.60 13.14 -13.12
N ASP A 152 -4.30 12.00 -13.73
CA ASP A 152 -5.30 11.01 -14.13
C ASP A 152 -5.98 10.32 -12.94
N LEU A 153 -5.45 10.47 -11.73
CA LEU A 153 -6.02 9.86 -10.53
C LEU A 153 -6.76 10.86 -9.61
N ILE A 154 -6.82 12.12 -10.00
CA ILE A 154 -7.47 13.16 -9.17
C ILE A 154 -8.93 12.83 -8.88
N ALA A 155 -9.65 12.22 -9.83
CA ALA A 155 -11.04 11.83 -9.63
C ALA A 155 -11.22 10.87 -8.45
N PHE A 156 -10.29 9.93 -8.25
CA PHE A 156 -10.33 9.00 -7.13
C PHE A 156 -10.14 9.72 -5.80
N VAL A 157 -9.24 10.70 -5.76
CA VAL A 157 -9.00 11.50 -4.55
C VAL A 157 -10.26 12.30 -4.18
N LYS A 158 -10.92 12.89 -5.17
CA LYS A 158 -12.17 13.65 -4.95
C LYS A 158 -13.28 12.78 -4.38
N VAL A 159 -13.41 11.54 -4.86
CA VAL A 159 -14.41 10.60 -4.34
C VAL A 159 -14.13 10.31 -2.86
N ASP A 160 -12.87 10.08 -2.49
CA ASP A 160 -12.48 9.80 -1.11
C ASP A 160 -12.74 10.99 -0.19
N SER A 161 -12.66 12.22 -0.69
CA SER A 161 -12.85 13.42 0.11
C SER A 161 -14.31 13.86 0.23
N LEU A 162 -15.25 13.21 -0.47
CA LEU A 162 -16.66 13.51 -0.33
C LEU A 162 -17.19 13.08 1.02
N PRO A 163 -18.19 13.79 1.59
CA PRO A 163 -18.83 13.36 2.82
C PRO A 163 -19.42 11.96 2.67
N SER A 164 -19.27 11.15 3.70
CA SER A 164 -19.85 9.80 3.72
C SER A 164 -21.33 9.82 4.09
#